data_4babd299d18be800910cbb904175acf2
#
_entry.id   4babd299d18be800910cbb904175acf2
#
_cell.length_a   1.000
_cell.length_b   1.000
_cell.length_c   1.000
_cell.angle_alpha   90.00
_cell.angle_beta   90.00
_cell.angle_gamma   90.00
#
_symmetry.space_group_name_H-M   'P 1'
#
loop_
_entity.id
_entity.type
_entity.pdbx_description
1 polymer ?
#
loop_
_entity_poly.entity_id
_entity_poly.type
_entity_poly.pdbx_seq_one_letter_code
_entity_poly.pdbx_strand_id
1 'polypeptide(L)'
;MMNIESGAVLPGKKDRTMITKESPIGVIDSGIGGFSVARKVQKLMPHENLLYLGDGANTPYGNHSAEEILTMTRYMLRFMEDHGVKALLVACNTISCLIDQYRDEMSCPVLSVVQAGADAVAQLPAHKVGVISTCFTASTHCYPDLIGKVAPDKQVISHGCPNL
;
A
#
# COMPACT_ATOMS: atom_id res chain seq x y z
N MET A 1 -10.39 -28.54 -28.97
CA MET A 1 -10.65 -27.11 -28.81
C MET A 1 -11.56 -26.97 -27.60
N MET A 2 -11.01 -26.60 -26.44
CA MET A 2 -11.77 -26.36 -25.22
C MET A 2 -11.79 -24.84 -24.99
N ASN A 3 -12.97 -24.23 -25.15
CA ASN A 3 -13.21 -22.84 -24.80
C ASN A 3 -13.19 -22.70 -23.26
N ILE A 4 -12.24 -21.97 -22.71
CA ILE A 4 -12.24 -21.54 -21.32
C ILE A 4 -12.89 -20.16 -21.30
N GLU A 5 -14.19 -20.10 -21.00
CA GLU A 5 -14.85 -18.85 -20.64
C GLU A 5 -14.47 -18.49 -19.20
N SER A 6 -13.58 -17.53 -19.03
CA SER A 6 -13.26 -16.96 -17.74
C SER A 6 -14.31 -15.90 -17.36
N GLY A 7 -15.49 -16.36 -16.96
CA GLY A 7 -16.52 -15.52 -16.35
C GLY A 7 -16.29 -15.43 -14.85
N ALA A 8 -15.43 -14.52 -14.40
CA ALA A 8 -15.41 -14.15 -12.98
C ALA A 8 -16.66 -13.32 -12.69
N VAL A 9 -17.70 -13.98 -12.20
CA VAL A 9 -18.89 -13.33 -11.63
C VAL A 9 -18.45 -12.64 -10.35
N LEU A 10 -18.40 -11.30 -10.37
CA LEU A 10 -18.21 -10.50 -9.17
C LEU A 10 -19.39 -10.76 -8.23
N PRO A 11 -19.16 -11.13 -6.95
CA PRO A 11 -20.24 -11.31 -6.00
C PRO A 11 -21.02 -9.99 -5.86
N GLY A 12 -22.35 -10.07 -5.94
CA GLY A 12 -23.25 -8.93 -5.76
C GLY A 12 -22.99 -8.24 -4.41
N LYS A 13 -23.35 -6.95 -4.31
CA LYS A 13 -23.24 -6.14 -3.08
C LYS A 13 -23.76 -6.95 -1.88
N LYS A 14 -22.85 -7.55 -1.11
CA LYS A 14 -23.15 -7.99 0.25
C LYS A 14 -23.47 -6.74 1.08
N ASP A 15 -24.45 -6.85 1.97
CA ASP A 15 -24.66 -5.85 3.03
C ASP A 15 -23.28 -5.51 3.63
N ARG A 16 -22.95 -4.21 3.66
CA ARG A 16 -21.67 -3.75 4.18
C ARG A 16 -21.49 -4.31 5.58
N THR A 17 -20.45 -5.11 5.77
CA THR A 17 -20.10 -5.64 7.09
C THR A 17 -19.91 -4.46 8.03
N MET A 18 -20.70 -4.41 9.12
CA MET A 18 -20.57 -3.32 10.10
C MET A 18 -19.19 -3.34 10.72
N ILE A 19 -18.45 -2.25 10.56
CA ILE A 19 -17.14 -2.09 11.17
C ILE A 19 -17.30 -1.92 12.68
N THR A 20 -16.60 -2.76 13.43
CA THR A 20 -16.58 -2.74 14.91
C THR A 20 -15.13 -2.65 15.41
N LYS A 21 -14.95 -2.51 16.72
CA LYS A 21 -13.60 -2.55 17.31
C LYS A 21 -12.90 -3.90 17.10
N GLU A 22 -13.65 -4.98 16.93
CA GLU A 22 -13.16 -6.34 16.69
C GLU A 22 -12.82 -6.59 15.20
N SER A 23 -13.21 -5.67 14.30
CA SER A 23 -12.89 -5.75 12.88
C SER A 23 -11.38 -5.74 12.67
N PRO A 24 -10.84 -6.47 11.68
CA PRO A 24 -9.40 -6.56 11.49
C PRO A 24 -8.79 -5.26 10.95
N ILE A 25 -7.51 -5.08 11.19
CA ILE A 25 -6.66 -4.14 10.44
C ILE A 25 -6.21 -4.86 9.17
N GLY A 26 -6.55 -4.30 8.01
CA GLY A 26 -6.10 -4.80 6.71
C GLY A 26 -4.66 -4.36 6.43
N VAL A 27 -3.87 -5.24 5.81
CA VAL A 27 -2.54 -4.93 5.29
C VAL A 27 -2.46 -5.43 3.86
N ILE A 28 -2.20 -4.54 2.90
CA ILE A 28 -2.02 -4.91 1.50
C ILE A 28 -0.59 -4.66 1.03
N ASP A 29 -0.11 -5.56 0.17
CA ASP A 29 1.21 -5.48 -0.46
C ASP A 29 1.20 -6.12 -1.84
N SER A 30 2.13 -5.76 -2.71
CA SER A 30 2.31 -6.41 -4.01
C SER A 30 2.90 -7.82 -3.92
N GLY A 31 3.43 -8.22 -2.77
CA GLY A 31 4.07 -9.51 -2.60
C GLY A 31 4.18 -9.95 -1.15
N ILE A 32 5.41 -10.16 -0.68
CA ILE A 32 5.69 -10.64 0.68
C ILE A 32 6.39 -9.61 1.58
N GLY A 33 6.83 -8.47 1.02
CA GLY A 33 7.56 -7.43 1.76
C GLY A 33 6.74 -6.84 2.91
N GLY A 34 5.45 -6.72 2.71
CA GLY A 34 4.48 -6.22 3.69
C GLY A 34 4.34 -7.08 4.95
N PHE A 35 4.83 -8.33 4.96
CA PHE A 35 4.91 -9.12 6.19
C PHE A 35 5.76 -8.45 7.28
N SER A 36 6.76 -7.66 6.89
CA SER A 36 7.55 -6.88 7.85
C SER A 36 6.70 -5.85 8.59
N VAL A 37 5.79 -5.19 7.87
CA VAL A 37 4.83 -4.23 8.41
C VAL A 37 3.79 -4.96 9.28
N ALA A 38 3.16 -6.01 8.76
CA ALA A 38 2.17 -6.81 9.49
C ALA A 38 2.74 -7.35 10.81
N ARG A 39 3.96 -7.90 10.80
CA ARG A 39 4.65 -8.39 11.99
C ARG A 39 4.92 -7.27 13.01
N LYS A 40 5.25 -6.06 12.53
CA LYS A 40 5.45 -4.91 13.41
C LYS A 40 4.16 -4.47 14.08
N VAL A 41 3.06 -4.42 13.32
CA VAL A 41 1.72 -4.12 13.85
C VAL A 41 1.33 -5.17 14.89
N GLN A 42 1.44 -6.45 14.59
CA GLN A 42 1.13 -7.54 15.53
C GLN A 42 1.92 -7.43 16.85
N LYS A 43 3.20 -7.02 16.76
CA LYS A 43 4.04 -6.83 17.94
C LYS A 43 3.61 -5.62 18.79
N LEU A 44 3.20 -4.53 18.15
CA LEU A 44 2.79 -3.29 18.83
C LEU A 44 1.34 -3.34 19.32
N MET A 45 0.50 -4.09 18.64
CA MET A 45 -0.94 -4.20 18.87
C MET A 45 -1.36 -5.67 18.91
N PRO A 46 -0.91 -6.45 19.93
CA PRO A 46 -1.02 -7.91 19.94
C PRO A 46 -2.47 -8.42 20.07
N HIS A 47 -3.41 -7.54 20.44
CA HIS A 47 -4.84 -7.89 20.57
C HIS A 47 -5.65 -7.54 19.32
N GLU A 48 -5.01 -6.97 18.29
CA GLU A 48 -5.69 -6.64 17.04
C GLU A 48 -5.70 -7.82 16.08
N ASN A 49 -6.87 -8.04 15.46
CA ASN A 49 -6.96 -8.97 14.34
C ASN A 49 -6.32 -8.36 13.10
N LEU A 50 -5.50 -9.12 12.38
CA LEU A 50 -4.86 -8.69 11.14
C LEU A 50 -5.35 -9.53 9.96
N LEU A 51 -5.64 -8.85 8.86
CA LEU A 51 -5.93 -9.47 7.57
C LEU A 51 -4.86 -9.02 6.56
N TYR A 52 -4.02 -9.94 6.11
CA TYR A 52 -2.97 -9.66 5.13
C TYR A 52 -3.38 -10.15 3.74
N LEU A 53 -3.19 -9.31 2.73
CA LEU A 53 -3.34 -9.69 1.32
C LEU A 53 -2.12 -9.23 0.52
N GLY A 54 -1.37 -10.17 -0.05
CA GLY A 54 -0.26 -9.91 -0.96
C GLY A 54 -0.59 -10.44 -2.35
N ASP A 55 -0.41 -9.60 -3.38
CA ASP A 55 -0.62 -9.99 -4.78
C ASP A 55 0.65 -10.57 -5.40
N GLY A 56 1.02 -11.78 -4.99
CA GLY A 56 2.20 -12.47 -5.51
C GLY A 56 2.11 -12.86 -6.98
N ALA A 57 0.92 -12.91 -7.55
CA ALA A 57 0.71 -13.32 -8.94
C ALA A 57 1.16 -12.23 -9.94
N ASN A 58 1.02 -10.95 -9.56
CA ASN A 58 1.34 -9.80 -10.41
C ASN A 58 2.64 -9.07 -9.98
N THR A 59 3.38 -9.63 -9.02
CA THR A 59 4.69 -9.10 -8.61
C THR A 59 5.72 -9.25 -9.74
N PRO A 60 6.63 -8.28 -9.98
CA PRO A 60 6.83 -7.02 -9.24
C PRO A 60 6.00 -5.85 -9.79
N TYR A 61 5.31 -5.13 -8.93
CA TYR A 61 4.48 -3.98 -9.30
C TYR A 61 5.26 -2.80 -9.91
N GLY A 62 6.55 -2.70 -9.62
CA GLY A 62 7.43 -1.66 -10.16
C GLY A 62 7.61 -1.71 -11.70
N ASN A 63 7.18 -2.80 -12.36
CA ASN A 63 7.25 -3.00 -13.80
C ASN A 63 5.93 -2.69 -14.53
N HIS A 64 4.88 -2.37 -13.78
CA HIS A 64 3.54 -2.08 -14.32
C HIS A 64 3.32 -0.57 -14.47
N SER A 65 2.40 -0.22 -15.35
CA SER A 65 1.90 1.15 -15.49
C SER A 65 1.05 1.56 -14.27
N ALA A 66 0.87 2.87 -14.07
CA ALA A 66 0.02 3.38 -13.00
C ALA A 66 -1.41 2.84 -13.09
N GLU A 67 -1.96 2.71 -14.30
CA GLU A 67 -3.32 2.21 -14.53
C GLU A 67 -3.46 0.73 -14.14
N GLU A 68 -2.48 -0.11 -14.50
CA GLU A 68 -2.45 -1.52 -14.10
C GLU A 68 -2.33 -1.66 -12.58
N ILE A 69 -1.43 -0.88 -11.95
CA ILE A 69 -1.26 -0.89 -10.49
C ILE A 69 -2.57 -0.48 -9.80
N LEU A 70 -3.24 0.56 -10.27
CA LEU A 70 -4.53 1.00 -9.72
C LEU A 70 -5.61 -0.06 -9.88
N THR A 71 -5.66 -0.73 -11.04
CA THR A 71 -6.61 -1.80 -11.29
C THR A 71 -6.40 -2.95 -10.32
N MET A 72 -5.17 -3.44 -10.17
CA MET A 72 -4.82 -4.50 -9.22
C MET A 72 -5.07 -4.07 -7.77
N THR A 73 -4.72 -2.82 -7.42
CA THR A 73 -4.97 -2.26 -6.09
C THR A 73 -6.48 -2.26 -5.78
N ARG A 74 -7.33 -1.83 -6.71
CA ARG A 74 -8.79 -1.82 -6.51
C ARG A 74 -9.38 -3.20 -6.26
N TYR A 75 -8.81 -4.28 -6.82
CA TYR A 75 -9.21 -5.65 -6.46
C TYR A 75 -8.90 -5.95 -4.99
N MET A 76 -7.71 -5.57 -4.52
CA MET A 76 -7.33 -5.74 -3.11
C MET A 76 -8.20 -4.89 -2.18
N LEU A 77 -8.52 -3.64 -2.56
CA LEU A 77 -9.39 -2.77 -1.77
C LEU A 77 -10.79 -3.37 -1.61
N ARG A 78 -11.39 -3.87 -2.69
CA ARG A 78 -12.69 -4.55 -2.64
C ARG A 78 -12.66 -5.74 -1.70
N PHE A 79 -11.62 -6.55 -1.77
CA PHE A 79 -11.44 -7.67 -0.85
C PHE A 79 -11.42 -7.21 0.60
N MET A 80 -10.69 -6.15 0.92
CA MET A 80 -10.61 -5.58 2.26
C MET A 80 -11.96 -5.00 2.72
N GLU A 81 -12.68 -4.29 1.85
CA GLU A 81 -14.04 -3.78 2.14
C GLU A 81 -15.02 -4.94 2.44
N ASP A 82 -14.99 -6.00 1.63
CA ASP A 82 -15.86 -7.17 1.81
C ASP A 82 -15.59 -7.91 3.14
N HIS A 83 -14.38 -7.77 3.68
CA HIS A 83 -13.99 -8.33 4.98
C HIS A 83 -14.14 -7.35 6.14
N GLY A 84 -14.67 -6.14 5.90
CA GLY A 84 -14.99 -5.17 6.94
C GLY A 84 -13.78 -4.72 7.75
N VAL A 85 -12.64 -4.45 7.10
CA VAL A 85 -11.45 -3.95 7.81
C VAL A 85 -11.73 -2.57 8.41
N LYS A 86 -11.27 -2.33 9.64
CA LYS A 86 -11.47 -1.05 10.36
C LYS A 86 -10.41 0.01 10.04
N ALA A 87 -9.29 -0.40 9.48
CA ALA A 87 -8.21 0.44 8.97
C ALA A 87 -7.42 -0.35 7.92
N LEU A 88 -6.85 0.33 6.94
CA LEU A 88 -6.03 -0.28 5.90
C LEU A 88 -4.61 0.28 5.94
N LEU A 89 -3.63 -0.61 6.01
CA LEU A 89 -2.21 -0.29 5.87
C LEU A 89 -1.75 -0.72 4.47
N VAL A 90 -1.30 0.23 3.68
CA VAL A 90 -0.67 -0.01 2.38
C VAL A 90 0.82 -0.18 2.61
N ALA A 91 1.27 -1.44 2.66
CA ALA A 91 2.66 -1.81 2.98
C ALA A 91 3.60 -1.77 1.76
N CYS A 92 3.05 -1.72 0.55
CA CYS A 92 3.79 -1.60 -0.69
C CYS A 92 4.11 -0.13 -1.01
N ASN A 93 5.40 0.18 -1.25
CA ASN A 93 5.82 1.52 -1.64
C ASN A 93 5.20 1.93 -3.00
N THR A 94 5.24 1.05 -3.98
CA THR A 94 4.72 1.30 -5.33
C THR A 94 3.23 1.63 -5.30
N ILE A 95 2.42 0.86 -4.58
CA ILE A 95 0.98 1.12 -4.39
C ILE A 95 0.77 2.44 -3.63
N SER A 96 1.56 2.68 -2.58
CA SER A 96 1.46 3.88 -1.73
C SER A 96 1.65 5.19 -2.51
N CYS A 97 2.46 5.18 -3.57
CA CYS A 97 2.67 6.39 -4.40
C CYS A 97 1.42 6.84 -5.15
N LEU A 98 0.43 5.99 -5.29
CA LEU A 98 -0.85 6.29 -5.96
C LEU A 98 -2.00 6.49 -4.97
N ILE A 99 -1.72 6.60 -3.67
CA ILE A 99 -2.73 6.56 -2.60
C ILE A 99 -3.83 7.61 -2.76
N ASP A 100 -3.52 8.79 -3.26
CA ASP A 100 -4.49 9.87 -3.44
C ASP A 100 -5.54 9.57 -4.53
N GLN A 101 -5.30 8.54 -5.36
CA GLN A 101 -6.22 8.13 -6.42
C GLN A 101 -7.22 7.04 -5.97
N TYR A 102 -7.07 6.49 -4.76
CA TYR A 102 -7.94 5.40 -4.30
C TYR A 102 -8.29 5.44 -2.81
N ARG A 103 -7.64 6.26 -1.98
CA ARG A 103 -7.89 6.25 -0.52
C ARG A 103 -9.35 6.51 -0.17
N ASP A 104 -10.02 7.38 -0.92
CA ASP A 104 -11.42 7.76 -0.70
C ASP A 104 -12.42 6.68 -1.18
N GLU A 105 -11.94 5.63 -1.84
CA GLU A 105 -12.74 4.47 -2.22
C GLU A 105 -13.00 3.53 -1.02
N MET A 106 -12.22 3.66 0.08
CA MET A 106 -12.37 2.88 1.30
C MET A 106 -13.27 3.56 2.32
N SER A 107 -14.06 2.75 3.05
CA SER A 107 -14.91 3.24 4.15
C SER A 107 -14.16 3.39 5.48
N CYS A 108 -12.89 3.09 5.52
CA CYS A 108 -12.03 3.16 6.70
C CYS A 108 -10.75 3.98 6.42
N PRO A 109 -10.03 4.43 7.47
CA PRO A 109 -8.76 5.12 7.31
C PRO A 109 -7.73 4.30 6.53
N VAL A 110 -7.07 4.93 5.56
CA VAL A 110 -5.99 4.34 4.76
C VAL A 110 -4.66 5.02 5.09
N LEU A 111 -3.69 4.23 5.53
CA LEU A 111 -2.34 4.68 5.87
C LEU A 111 -1.31 4.04 4.95
N SER A 112 -0.27 4.79 4.59
CA SER A 112 0.78 4.30 3.69
C SER A 112 2.15 4.26 4.33
N VAL A 113 2.97 3.30 3.91
CA VAL A 113 4.37 3.22 4.36
C VAL A 113 5.20 4.38 3.84
N VAL A 114 4.84 4.98 2.71
CA VAL A 114 5.58 6.13 2.14
C VAL A 114 5.40 7.36 3.03
N GLN A 115 4.18 7.64 3.51
CA GLN A 115 3.95 8.70 4.48
C GLN A 115 4.69 8.44 5.78
N ALA A 116 4.58 7.23 6.34
CA ALA A 116 5.30 6.85 7.55
C ALA A 116 6.83 6.97 7.38
N GLY A 117 7.34 6.64 6.19
CA GLY A 117 8.75 6.82 5.84
C GLY A 117 9.17 8.29 5.81
N ALA A 118 8.35 9.16 5.22
CA ALA A 118 8.61 10.60 5.17
C ALA A 118 8.60 11.21 6.59
N ASP A 119 7.63 10.82 7.42
CA ASP A 119 7.54 11.28 8.82
C ASP A 119 8.75 10.81 9.65
N ALA A 120 9.22 9.59 9.43
CA ALA A 120 10.42 9.07 10.09
C ALA A 120 11.68 9.83 9.65
N VAL A 121 11.81 10.15 8.36
CA VAL A 121 12.91 10.96 7.82
C VAL A 121 12.92 12.35 8.43
N ALA A 122 11.77 12.96 8.68
CA ALA A 122 11.67 14.28 9.31
C ALA A 122 12.34 14.32 10.70
N GLN A 123 12.36 13.19 11.42
CA GLN A 123 12.95 13.08 12.76
C GLN A 123 14.48 12.84 12.74
N LEU A 124 15.07 12.57 11.57
CA LEU A 124 16.50 12.32 11.48
C LEU A 124 17.30 13.64 11.53
N PRO A 125 18.47 13.67 12.18
CA PRO A 125 19.33 14.87 12.20
C PRO A 125 20.03 15.14 10.86
N ALA A 126 19.98 14.19 9.91
CA ALA A 126 20.64 14.28 8.61
C ALA A 126 19.95 15.29 7.69
N HIS A 127 20.70 16.19 7.05
CA HIS A 127 20.18 17.12 6.04
C HIS A 127 20.11 16.51 4.63
N LYS A 128 20.86 15.43 4.36
CA LYS A 128 20.82 14.71 3.08
C LYS A 128 20.30 13.31 3.29
N VAL A 129 19.31 12.93 2.48
CA VAL A 129 18.65 11.64 2.56
C VAL A 129 18.64 10.98 1.18
N GLY A 130 19.12 9.73 1.12
CA GLY A 130 19.02 8.89 -0.06
C GLY A 130 17.79 7.99 0.03
N VAL A 131 17.01 7.91 -1.04
CA VAL A 131 15.90 6.97 -1.21
C VAL A 131 16.20 6.02 -2.35
N ILE A 132 16.24 4.72 -2.06
CA ILE A 132 16.39 3.65 -3.05
C ILE A 132 15.04 2.94 -3.16
N SER A 133 14.52 2.83 -4.38
CA SER A 133 13.19 2.28 -4.62
C SER A 133 13.08 1.61 -5.98
N THR A 134 11.91 1.05 -6.32
CA THR A 134 11.62 0.63 -7.68
C THR A 134 11.68 1.82 -8.64
N CYS A 135 11.92 1.57 -9.92
CA CYS A 135 11.93 2.63 -10.95
C CYS A 135 10.59 3.39 -10.96
N PHE A 136 9.48 2.69 -10.83
CA PHE A 136 8.15 3.32 -10.74
C PHE A 136 8.08 4.29 -9.54
N THR A 137 8.39 3.83 -8.34
CA THR A 137 8.35 4.66 -7.12
C THR A 137 9.24 5.91 -7.27
N ALA A 138 10.45 5.76 -7.82
CA ALA A 138 11.35 6.89 -8.07
C ALA A 138 10.77 7.89 -9.07
N SER A 139 10.13 7.40 -10.16
CA SER A 139 9.54 8.25 -11.21
C SER A 139 8.34 9.06 -10.74
N THR A 140 7.62 8.61 -9.71
CA THR A 140 6.47 9.34 -9.15
C THR A 140 6.86 10.53 -8.28
N HIS A 141 8.11 10.67 -7.90
CA HIS A 141 8.60 11.67 -6.95
C HIS A 141 7.91 11.68 -5.57
N CYS A 142 7.13 10.64 -5.23
CA CYS A 142 6.30 10.62 -4.03
C CYS A 142 7.11 10.83 -2.73
N TYR A 143 8.31 10.24 -2.59
CA TYR A 143 9.16 10.47 -1.43
C TYR A 143 9.74 11.88 -1.36
N PRO A 144 10.38 12.42 -2.42
CA PRO A 144 10.84 13.82 -2.42
C PRO A 144 9.73 14.81 -2.07
N ASP A 145 8.54 14.65 -2.65
CA ASP A 145 7.40 15.55 -2.43
C ASP A 145 6.89 15.49 -1.00
N LEU A 146 6.72 14.27 -0.44
CA LEU A 146 6.25 14.10 0.94
C LEU A 146 7.29 14.56 1.96
N ILE A 147 8.57 14.22 1.77
CA ILE A 147 9.64 14.67 2.66
C ILE A 147 9.77 16.19 2.58
N GLY A 148 9.69 16.80 1.38
CA GLY A 148 9.71 18.25 1.22
C GLY A 148 8.59 18.98 1.94
N LYS A 149 7.41 18.34 2.10
CA LYS A 149 6.29 18.89 2.87
C LYS A 149 6.52 18.85 4.40
N VAL A 150 7.08 17.74 4.91
CA VAL A 150 7.24 17.53 6.37
C VAL A 150 8.61 17.98 6.90
N ALA A 151 9.61 18.07 6.04
CA ALA A 151 10.99 18.48 6.38
C ALA A 151 11.65 19.22 5.20
N PRO A 152 11.25 20.47 4.93
CA PRO A 152 11.70 21.25 3.76
C PRO A 152 13.19 21.60 3.77
N ASP A 153 13.87 21.47 4.91
CA ASP A 153 15.31 21.66 5.07
C ASP A 153 16.16 20.48 4.57
N LYS A 154 15.53 19.36 4.21
CA LYS A 154 16.23 18.16 3.77
C LYS A 154 16.39 18.08 2.26
N GLN A 155 17.60 17.75 1.85
CA GLN A 155 17.89 17.41 0.46
C GLN A 155 17.63 15.92 0.23
N VAL A 156 16.68 15.59 -0.64
CA VAL A 156 16.34 14.20 -0.99
C VAL A 156 16.95 13.83 -2.34
N ILE A 157 17.67 12.72 -2.37
CA ILE A 157 18.20 12.09 -3.58
C ILE A 157 17.48 10.78 -3.77
N SER A 158 16.64 10.68 -4.79
CA SER A 158 15.88 9.45 -5.10
C SER A 158 16.52 8.72 -6.29
N HIS A 159 16.68 7.40 -6.14
CA HIS A 159 17.22 6.53 -7.19
C HIS A 159 16.35 5.30 -7.40
N GLY A 160 15.96 5.09 -8.67
CA GLY A 160 15.22 3.90 -9.07
C GLY A 160 16.16 2.73 -9.39
N CYS A 161 15.91 1.58 -8.79
CA CYS A 161 16.66 0.36 -9.00
C CYS A 161 15.82 -0.65 -9.82
N PRO A 162 16.24 -1.04 -11.03
CA PRO A 162 15.46 -1.93 -11.89
C PRO A 162 15.20 -3.33 -11.31
N ASN A 163 16.02 -3.77 -10.36
CA ASN A 163 15.96 -5.10 -9.78
C ASN A 163 15.42 -5.13 -8.32
N LEU A 164 14.69 -4.10 -7.94
CA LEU A 164 14.05 -4.01 -6.62
C LEU A 164 12.60 -4.49 -6.66
#